data_dc76de3c2db9db628f0c95fc279e80d9
#
_entry.id   dc76de3c2db9db628f0c95fc279e80d9
#
_cell.length_a   1.000
_cell.length_b   1.000
_cell.length_c   1.000
_cell.angle_alpha   90.00
_cell.angle_beta   90.00
_cell.angle_gamma   90.00
#
_symmetry.space_group_name_H-M   'P 1'
#
loop_
_entity.id
_entity.type
_entity.pdbx_description
1 polymer ?
#
loop_
_entity_poly.entity_id
_entity_poly.type
_entity_poly.pdbx_seq_one_letter_code
_entity_poly.pdbx_strand_id
1 'polypeptide(L)'
;VSDLSHIRNFSIIAHIDHGKSTLADRFIQMCGGLTAREMEAQVLDSMDLERERGITIKAHSVTLNYKAQDGKVYQLNFIDTPGHVDFTYEVSRSLAACEGALLVVDAGQGVEAQSVANCYTAIEQGLEVMPVLNKMDLPQADPDRVKDEIEKIIGIDATDAVACSAKSGMGVDEVLERLVHTIPAPEGDIDAPLQALIIDSWFDNYLGVVSLVRVRHGRVKKGDKILVKSTGKLHLVDSVGVFTPKHTQTADLKAGEVGFIIASIKDIHGAPVGDTLTLSSTPEVQVLPGFKKIQPQVYAGLFPVSSDDFEDFRDALQKLTLNDSSLQYMPESSDALGFGFRCGFLGMLHMEIIQERLEREYDLDLITTAPSVIYELELKTGETIVVDNPSKLPDVSAVTDFREPIVTATILVPQEHLGNVITLCIEKRGVQRDMQFLGSQVQVRYDMPMNEVVLDFFDRLKSTSRGYASLDYHFDRYQSANLVKLDVLINGDKVDALALIVHRDNAAYKGRALTEKMKELIPRQMFDVAIQAAIGGQIIARTTVKALRKNVLAKCYGGDVSRKKKLLEKQKAGKKRMKQVGNVEIPQEAFLAVLRLDS
;
A
#
# COMPACT_ATOMS: atom_id res chain seq x y z
N VAL A 1 -9.81 2.08 -35.70
CA VAL A 1 -9.29 3.45 -35.80
C VAL A 1 -7.78 3.34 -35.90
N SER A 2 -7.20 3.71 -37.02
CA SER A 2 -5.77 3.53 -37.27
C SER A 2 -4.99 4.84 -37.26
N ASP A 3 -5.60 5.92 -36.87
CA ASP A 3 -4.98 7.24 -36.79
C ASP A 3 -4.70 7.60 -35.33
N LEU A 4 -3.41 7.76 -35.03
CA LEU A 4 -2.92 8.17 -33.70
C LEU A 4 -3.62 9.44 -33.18
N SER A 5 -4.00 10.35 -34.08
CA SER A 5 -4.67 11.61 -33.75
C SER A 5 -6.00 11.41 -33.01
N HIS A 6 -6.61 10.24 -33.13
CA HIS A 6 -7.88 9.90 -32.48
C HIS A 6 -7.72 9.01 -31.24
N ILE A 7 -6.49 8.77 -30.75
CA ILE A 7 -6.23 8.04 -29.50
C ILE A 7 -5.99 9.04 -28.37
N ARG A 8 -6.53 8.74 -27.18
CA ARG A 8 -6.25 9.48 -25.94
C ARG A 8 -5.93 8.50 -24.82
N ASN A 9 -4.71 8.56 -24.32
CA ASN A 9 -4.28 7.77 -23.17
C ASN A 9 -4.23 8.67 -21.95
N PHE A 10 -5.02 8.36 -20.95
CA PHE A 10 -5.13 9.19 -19.76
C PHE A 10 -5.39 8.38 -18.50
N SER A 11 -5.08 8.98 -17.37
CA SER A 11 -5.38 8.45 -16.05
C SER A 11 -6.19 9.45 -15.25
N ILE A 12 -6.80 9.02 -14.14
CA ILE A 12 -7.46 9.90 -13.17
C ILE A 12 -6.61 9.97 -11.91
N ILE A 13 -6.19 11.17 -11.55
CA ILE A 13 -5.55 11.51 -10.28
C ILE A 13 -6.63 12.06 -9.36
N ALA A 14 -6.85 11.42 -8.23
CA ALA A 14 -7.80 11.86 -7.22
C ALA A 14 -7.37 11.38 -5.84
N HIS A 15 -7.75 12.16 -4.82
CA HIS A 15 -7.69 11.67 -3.44
C HIS A 15 -8.76 10.60 -3.19
N ILE A 16 -8.59 9.81 -2.13
CA ILE A 16 -9.59 8.83 -1.67
C ILE A 16 -10.92 9.57 -1.48
N ASP A 17 -12.02 8.96 -1.88
CA ASP A 17 -13.38 9.50 -1.79
C ASP A 17 -13.68 10.75 -2.65
N HIS A 18 -12.77 11.25 -3.49
CA HIS A 18 -13.08 12.34 -4.43
C HIS A 18 -13.95 11.91 -5.62
N GLY A 19 -14.28 10.61 -5.71
CA GLY A 19 -15.21 10.07 -6.70
C GLY A 19 -14.57 9.57 -8.00
N LYS A 20 -13.30 9.16 -7.95
CA LYS A 20 -12.55 8.59 -9.07
C LYS A 20 -13.27 7.41 -9.72
N SER A 21 -13.55 6.34 -8.97
CA SER A 21 -14.20 5.13 -9.49
C SER A 21 -15.61 5.41 -10.00
N THR A 22 -16.36 6.29 -9.34
CA THR A 22 -17.69 6.72 -9.81
C THR A 22 -17.62 7.46 -11.14
N LEU A 23 -16.60 8.30 -11.35
CA LEU A 23 -16.41 9.02 -12.62
C LEU A 23 -15.99 8.04 -13.73
N ALA A 24 -15.13 7.08 -13.42
CA ALA A 24 -14.75 6.00 -14.34
C ALA A 24 -15.96 5.17 -14.78
N ASP A 25 -16.84 4.79 -13.87
CA ASP A 25 -18.09 4.08 -14.16
C ASP A 25 -18.98 4.89 -15.13
N ARG A 26 -19.05 6.22 -14.95
CA ARG A 26 -19.79 7.09 -15.88
C ARG A 26 -19.18 7.13 -17.28
N PHE A 27 -17.86 7.15 -17.40
CA PHE A 27 -17.19 7.08 -18.69
C PHE A 27 -17.51 5.76 -19.40
N ILE A 28 -17.43 4.63 -18.70
CA ILE A 28 -17.78 3.31 -19.23
C ILE A 28 -19.23 3.29 -19.70
N GLN A 29 -20.16 3.82 -18.92
CA GLN A 29 -21.57 3.88 -19.25
C GLN A 29 -21.85 4.75 -20.49
N MET A 30 -21.29 5.96 -20.54
CA MET A 30 -21.54 6.92 -21.62
C MET A 30 -20.90 6.49 -22.93
N CYS A 31 -19.75 5.82 -22.89
CA CYS A 31 -19.08 5.27 -24.07
C CYS A 31 -19.62 3.90 -24.51
N GLY A 32 -20.65 3.38 -23.84
CA GLY A 32 -21.29 2.10 -24.21
C GLY A 32 -20.41 0.87 -23.94
N GLY A 33 -19.45 0.95 -23.02
CA GLY A 33 -18.59 -0.18 -22.64
C GLY A 33 -19.34 -1.33 -21.99
N LEU A 34 -20.41 -1.02 -21.24
CA LEU A 34 -21.34 -1.99 -20.64
C LEU A 34 -22.79 -1.54 -20.80
N THR A 35 -23.69 -2.52 -20.88
CA THR A 35 -25.14 -2.22 -20.86
C THR A 35 -25.61 -1.84 -19.46
N ALA A 36 -26.71 -1.11 -19.34
CA ALA A 36 -27.28 -0.70 -18.06
C ALA A 36 -27.58 -1.87 -17.11
N ARG A 37 -27.76 -3.10 -17.64
CA ARG A 37 -27.97 -4.31 -16.84
C ARG A 37 -26.68 -4.95 -16.34
N GLU A 38 -25.56 -4.69 -17.00
CA GLU A 38 -24.23 -5.21 -16.64
C GLU A 38 -23.44 -4.23 -15.77
N MET A 39 -23.93 -3.00 -15.62
CA MET A 39 -23.31 -1.98 -14.77
C MET A 39 -23.55 -2.34 -13.29
N GLU A 40 -22.47 -2.66 -12.63
CA GLU A 40 -22.37 -2.70 -11.16
C GLU A 40 -21.66 -1.43 -10.69
N ALA A 41 -21.74 -1.10 -9.42
CA ALA A 41 -20.95 -0.02 -8.87
C ALA A 41 -19.45 -0.43 -8.84
N GLN A 42 -18.57 0.50 -9.16
CA GLN A 42 -17.12 0.27 -9.15
C GLN A 42 -16.70 -0.89 -10.08
N VAL A 43 -17.11 -0.83 -11.33
CA VAL A 43 -16.87 -1.87 -12.35
C VAL A 43 -15.38 -2.21 -12.51
N LEU A 44 -14.49 -1.22 -12.33
CA LEU A 44 -13.05 -1.39 -12.45
C LEU A 44 -12.40 -1.97 -11.20
N ASP A 45 -13.00 -1.77 -10.04
CA ASP A 45 -12.52 -2.36 -8.80
C ASP A 45 -12.85 -3.88 -8.81
N SER A 46 -12.00 -4.66 -9.47
CA SER A 46 -12.25 -6.07 -9.77
C SER A 46 -12.07 -6.99 -8.58
N MET A 47 -11.32 -6.55 -7.57
CA MET A 47 -11.10 -7.31 -6.34
C MET A 47 -12.23 -7.03 -5.33
N ASP A 48 -12.71 -8.07 -4.65
CA ASP A 48 -13.65 -7.89 -3.55
C ASP A 48 -13.09 -6.96 -2.46
N LEU A 49 -11.79 -7.02 -2.24
CA LEU A 49 -11.07 -6.18 -1.29
C LEU A 49 -11.10 -4.68 -1.66
N GLU A 50 -11.01 -4.34 -2.95
CA GLU A 50 -11.15 -2.97 -3.44
C GLU A 50 -12.54 -2.42 -3.15
N ARG A 51 -13.57 -3.21 -3.43
CA ARG A 51 -14.99 -2.85 -3.20
C ARG A 51 -15.31 -2.71 -1.71
N GLU A 52 -14.82 -3.63 -0.88
CA GLU A 52 -15.03 -3.59 0.57
C GLU A 52 -14.36 -2.38 1.24
N ARG A 53 -13.15 -2.04 0.80
CA ARG A 53 -12.38 -0.91 1.35
C ARG A 53 -12.69 0.42 0.67
N GLY A 54 -13.37 0.43 -0.47
CA GLY A 54 -13.68 1.62 -1.26
C GLY A 54 -12.45 2.30 -1.86
N ILE A 55 -11.36 1.56 -2.10
CA ILE A 55 -10.11 2.07 -2.64
C ILE A 55 -9.67 1.23 -3.84
N THR A 56 -9.10 1.86 -4.84
CA THR A 56 -8.39 1.16 -5.92
C THR A 56 -7.02 0.74 -5.41
N ILE A 57 -6.73 -0.54 -5.50
CA ILE A 57 -5.46 -1.14 -5.09
C ILE A 57 -4.55 -1.29 -6.30
N LYS A 58 -5.12 -1.78 -7.41
CA LYS A 58 -4.39 -2.08 -8.62
C LYS A 58 -4.86 -1.23 -9.79
N ALA A 59 -3.91 -0.84 -10.64
CA ALA A 59 -4.23 -0.14 -11.87
C ALA A 59 -4.96 -1.07 -12.86
N HIS A 60 -6.08 -0.60 -13.39
CA HIS A 60 -6.83 -1.26 -14.45
C HIS A 60 -6.86 -0.39 -15.69
N SER A 61 -6.75 -1.00 -16.87
CA SER A 61 -6.90 -0.28 -18.12
C SER A 61 -8.21 -0.64 -18.81
N VAL A 62 -8.86 0.37 -19.40
CA VAL A 62 -10.08 0.19 -20.19
C VAL A 62 -9.96 0.98 -21.49
N THR A 63 -10.30 0.34 -22.59
CA THR A 63 -10.41 0.98 -23.90
C THR A 63 -11.87 1.24 -24.23
N LEU A 64 -12.22 2.50 -24.44
CA LEU A 64 -13.56 2.97 -24.74
C LEU A 64 -13.58 3.70 -26.09
N ASN A 65 -14.72 3.71 -26.78
CA ASN A 65 -14.93 4.49 -27.98
C ASN A 65 -15.91 5.63 -27.67
N TYR A 66 -15.43 6.86 -27.80
CA TYR A 66 -16.22 8.06 -27.57
C TYR A 66 -16.50 8.78 -28.88
N LYS A 67 -17.77 9.04 -29.18
CA LYS A 67 -18.18 9.85 -30.31
C LYS A 67 -18.31 11.31 -29.89
N ALA A 68 -17.33 12.12 -30.25
CA ALA A 68 -17.28 13.53 -29.90
C ALA A 68 -18.25 14.39 -30.72
N GLN A 69 -18.45 15.64 -30.30
CA GLN A 69 -19.33 16.61 -30.96
C GLN A 69 -18.81 17.01 -32.35
N ASP A 70 -17.50 16.88 -32.60
CA ASP A 70 -16.89 17.07 -33.93
C ASP A 70 -17.25 15.95 -34.94
N GLY A 71 -18.04 14.97 -34.51
CA GLY A 71 -18.49 13.83 -35.31
C GLY A 71 -17.48 12.69 -35.42
N LYS A 72 -16.28 12.83 -34.89
CA LYS A 72 -15.23 11.82 -34.89
C LYS A 72 -15.39 10.84 -33.73
N VAL A 73 -14.82 9.65 -33.91
CA VAL A 73 -14.75 8.63 -32.86
C VAL A 73 -13.33 8.59 -32.33
N TYR A 74 -13.18 8.85 -31.02
CA TYR A 74 -11.93 8.78 -30.30
C TYR A 74 -11.84 7.47 -29.53
N GLN A 75 -10.68 6.83 -29.59
CA GLN A 75 -10.33 5.70 -28.73
C GLN A 75 -9.73 6.25 -27.44
N LEU A 76 -10.43 6.04 -26.34
CA LEU A 76 -10.02 6.47 -25.00
C LEU A 76 -9.41 5.27 -24.27
N ASN A 77 -8.12 5.29 -24.02
CA ASN A 77 -7.45 4.31 -23.17
C ASN A 77 -7.33 4.92 -21.78
N PHE A 78 -8.22 4.53 -20.92
CA PHE A 78 -8.26 4.98 -19.55
C PHE A 78 -7.49 4.00 -18.65
N ILE A 79 -6.58 4.50 -17.83
CA ILE A 79 -5.83 3.72 -16.84
C ILE A 79 -6.24 4.22 -15.46
N ASP A 80 -6.96 3.39 -14.72
CA ASP A 80 -7.35 3.69 -13.35
C ASP A 80 -6.16 3.53 -12.42
N THR A 81 -5.96 4.49 -11.48
CA THR A 81 -4.81 4.53 -10.59
C THR A 81 -5.24 4.52 -9.13
N PRO A 82 -4.47 3.88 -8.23
CA PRO A 82 -4.69 4.02 -6.79
C PRO A 82 -4.59 5.47 -6.32
N GLY A 83 -5.35 5.81 -5.26
CA GLY A 83 -5.33 7.16 -4.67
C GLY A 83 -4.53 7.27 -3.37
N HIS A 84 -4.01 6.18 -2.81
CA HIS A 84 -3.33 6.16 -1.52
C HIS A 84 -1.82 6.32 -1.66
N VAL A 85 -1.18 6.97 -0.67
CA VAL A 85 0.27 7.23 -0.65
C VAL A 85 1.13 5.96 -0.77
N ASP A 86 0.70 4.85 -0.18
CA ASP A 86 1.42 3.57 -0.26
C ASP A 86 1.51 3.03 -1.69
N PHE A 87 0.65 3.48 -2.60
CA PHE A 87 0.60 3.04 -4.00
C PHE A 87 1.12 4.07 -5.01
N THR A 88 1.88 5.07 -4.56
CA THR A 88 2.47 6.10 -5.44
C THR A 88 3.27 5.48 -6.60
N TYR A 89 3.86 4.31 -6.38
CA TYR A 89 4.57 3.58 -7.42
C TYR A 89 3.65 3.09 -8.55
N GLU A 90 2.49 2.53 -8.21
CA GLU A 90 1.47 2.12 -9.19
C GLU A 90 0.97 3.33 -9.99
N VAL A 91 0.80 4.47 -9.33
CA VAL A 91 0.43 5.74 -9.98
C VAL A 91 1.50 6.14 -11.00
N SER A 92 2.77 6.17 -10.60
CA SER A 92 3.88 6.56 -11.49
C SER A 92 3.98 5.66 -12.73
N ARG A 93 3.76 4.34 -12.58
CA ARG A 93 3.77 3.37 -13.69
C ARG A 93 2.60 3.59 -14.64
N SER A 94 1.43 3.83 -14.10
CA SER A 94 0.21 4.06 -14.89
C SER A 94 0.32 5.36 -15.68
N LEU A 95 0.84 6.42 -15.07
CA LEU A 95 1.08 7.70 -15.72
C LEU A 95 2.09 7.59 -16.87
N ALA A 96 3.12 6.73 -16.76
CA ALA A 96 4.09 6.50 -17.83
C ALA A 96 3.48 5.92 -19.12
N ALA A 97 2.28 5.38 -19.04
CA ALA A 97 1.52 4.89 -20.21
C ALA A 97 0.61 5.95 -20.84
N CYS A 98 0.49 7.13 -20.24
CA CYS A 98 -0.47 8.17 -20.59
C CYS A 98 0.22 9.38 -21.23
N GLU A 99 -0.55 10.18 -21.95
CA GLU A 99 -0.21 11.51 -22.42
C GLU A 99 -0.87 12.60 -21.57
N GLY A 100 -1.86 12.24 -20.74
CA GLY A 100 -2.52 13.19 -19.85
C GLY A 100 -3.13 12.58 -18.62
N ALA A 101 -3.56 13.46 -17.69
CA ALA A 101 -4.22 13.08 -16.47
C ALA A 101 -5.38 14.01 -16.14
N LEU A 102 -6.49 13.45 -15.64
CA LEU A 102 -7.58 14.22 -15.05
C LEU A 102 -7.29 14.39 -13.55
N LEU A 103 -7.13 15.62 -13.11
CA LEU A 103 -7.04 15.94 -11.68
C LEU A 103 -8.45 16.17 -11.13
N VAL A 104 -9.02 15.16 -10.49
CA VAL A 104 -10.37 15.20 -9.94
C VAL A 104 -10.32 15.64 -8.49
N VAL A 105 -10.94 16.77 -8.20
CA VAL A 105 -11.01 17.38 -6.87
C VAL A 105 -12.46 17.47 -6.42
N ASP A 106 -12.74 17.08 -5.18
CA ASP A 106 -14.04 17.26 -4.54
C ASP A 106 -14.29 18.76 -4.31
N ALA A 107 -15.36 19.30 -4.90
CA ALA A 107 -15.69 20.72 -4.80
C ALA A 107 -16.05 21.18 -3.38
N GLY A 108 -16.37 20.25 -2.48
CA GLY A 108 -16.63 20.55 -1.07
C GLY A 108 -15.39 20.45 -0.18
N GLN A 109 -14.52 19.45 -0.41
CA GLN A 109 -13.32 19.22 0.40
C GLN A 109 -12.13 20.07 -0.06
N GLY A 110 -11.91 20.21 -1.38
CA GLY A 110 -10.79 20.93 -1.94
C GLY A 110 -9.57 20.06 -2.21
N VAL A 111 -8.39 20.70 -2.32
CA VAL A 111 -7.13 20.06 -2.68
C VAL A 111 -6.54 19.31 -1.48
N GLU A 112 -6.08 18.08 -1.72
CA GLU A 112 -5.46 17.18 -0.74
C GLU A 112 -3.99 16.89 -1.10
N ALA A 113 -3.14 16.59 -0.10
CA ALA A 113 -1.69 16.43 -0.29
C ALA A 113 -1.32 15.35 -1.32
N GLN A 114 -2.05 14.24 -1.36
CA GLN A 114 -1.81 13.16 -2.32
C GLN A 114 -2.14 13.57 -3.76
N SER A 115 -3.20 14.37 -3.95
CA SER A 115 -3.52 14.93 -5.27
C SER A 115 -2.41 15.84 -5.77
N VAL A 116 -1.81 16.64 -4.87
CA VAL A 116 -0.65 17.50 -5.18
C VAL A 116 0.55 16.66 -5.60
N ALA A 117 0.92 15.66 -4.79
CA ALA A 117 2.07 14.79 -5.06
C ALA A 117 1.93 14.03 -6.38
N ASN A 118 0.76 13.44 -6.63
CA ASN A 118 0.48 12.71 -7.86
C ASN A 118 0.43 13.64 -9.09
N CYS A 119 -0.08 14.87 -8.92
CA CYS A 119 -0.09 15.87 -9.97
C CYS A 119 1.34 16.29 -10.36
N TYR A 120 2.22 16.53 -9.39
CA TYR A 120 3.64 16.79 -9.69
C TYR A 120 4.32 15.62 -10.39
N THR A 121 4.03 14.39 -9.99
CA THR A 121 4.52 13.19 -10.70
C THR A 121 4.07 13.17 -12.17
N ALA A 122 2.81 13.56 -12.46
CA ALA A 122 2.32 13.66 -13.83
C ALA A 122 3.04 14.76 -14.61
N ILE A 123 3.21 15.94 -14.02
CA ILE A 123 3.90 17.10 -14.64
C ILE A 123 5.38 16.77 -14.91
N GLU A 124 6.08 16.12 -13.98
CA GLU A 124 7.47 15.69 -14.15
C GLU A 124 7.64 14.68 -15.29
N GLN A 125 6.62 13.87 -15.57
CA GLN A 125 6.58 12.96 -16.70
C GLN A 125 6.14 13.62 -18.01
N GLY A 126 5.85 14.93 -17.99
CA GLY A 126 5.44 15.70 -19.16
C GLY A 126 3.99 15.51 -19.59
N LEU A 127 3.12 15.02 -18.70
CA LEU A 127 1.70 14.84 -19.01
C LEU A 127 0.93 16.17 -18.95
N GLU A 128 -0.06 16.30 -19.83
CA GLU A 128 -1.06 17.36 -19.74
C GLU A 128 -2.04 17.07 -18.60
N VAL A 129 -2.22 18.02 -17.68
CA VAL A 129 -3.12 17.84 -16.52
C VAL A 129 -4.36 18.71 -16.69
N MET A 130 -5.53 18.05 -16.72
CA MET A 130 -6.83 18.70 -16.85
C MET A 130 -7.58 18.67 -15.51
N PRO A 131 -7.83 19.81 -14.84
CA PRO A 131 -8.58 19.85 -13.58
C PRO A 131 -10.08 19.62 -13.80
N VAL A 132 -10.68 18.81 -12.92
CA VAL A 132 -12.12 18.50 -12.90
C VAL A 132 -12.64 18.66 -11.47
N LEU A 133 -13.68 19.45 -11.28
CA LEU A 133 -14.35 19.68 -9.99
C LEU A 133 -15.55 18.73 -9.89
N ASN A 134 -15.44 17.74 -9.02
CA ASN A 134 -16.49 16.75 -8.84
C ASN A 134 -17.36 17.04 -7.61
N LYS A 135 -18.47 16.31 -7.51
CA LYS A 135 -19.47 16.41 -6.42
C LYS A 135 -20.17 17.76 -6.34
N MET A 136 -20.41 18.37 -7.48
CA MET A 136 -21.17 19.63 -7.58
C MET A 136 -22.64 19.52 -7.11
N ASP A 137 -23.14 18.31 -6.89
CA ASP A 137 -24.45 18.04 -6.31
C ASP A 137 -24.52 18.26 -4.79
N LEU A 138 -23.38 18.42 -4.12
CA LEU A 138 -23.33 18.60 -2.67
C LEU A 138 -23.56 20.08 -2.28
N PRO A 139 -24.29 20.34 -1.18
CA PRO A 139 -24.57 21.73 -0.73
C PRO A 139 -23.33 22.54 -0.37
N GLN A 140 -22.24 21.87 0.05
CA GLN A 140 -20.98 22.50 0.42
C GLN A 140 -20.02 22.70 -0.77
N ALA A 141 -20.44 22.37 -2.00
CA ALA A 141 -19.61 22.58 -3.18
C ALA A 141 -19.32 24.07 -3.40
N ASP A 142 -18.03 24.40 -3.48
CA ASP A 142 -17.54 25.77 -3.72
C ASP A 142 -16.46 25.73 -4.81
N PRO A 143 -16.89 25.78 -6.09
CA PRO A 143 -15.97 25.65 -7.22
C PRO A 143 -14.94 26.78 -7.30
N ASP A 144 -15.32 28.01 -6.92
CA ASP A 144 -14.42 29.17 -7.03
C ASP A 144 -13.28 29.05 -6.01
N ARG A 145 -13.59 28.65 -4.78
CA ARG A 145 -12.57 28.36 -3.76
C ARG A 145 -11.63 27.25 -4.20
N VAL A 146 -12.17 26.16 -4.75
CA VAL A 146 -11.33 25.00 -5.15
C VAL A 146 -10.46 25.31 -6.36
N LYS A 147 -10.93 26.12 -7.32
CA LYS A 147 -10.08 26.63 -8.41
C LYS A 147 -8.91 27.45 -7.87
N ASP A 148 -9.17 28.37 -6.95
CA ASP A 148 -8.14 29.18 -6.28
C ASP A 148 -7.14 28.31 -5.50
N GLU A 149 -7.59 27.24 -4.84
CA GLU A 149 -6.72 26.26 -4.18
C GLU A 149 -5.82 25.50 -5.18
N ILE A 150 -6.37 25.03 -6.30
CA ILE A 150 -5.60 24.34 -7.36
C ILE A 150 -4.49 25.27 -7.88
N GLU A 151 -4.82 26.50 -8.19
CA GLU A 151 -3.84 27.48 -8.70
C GLU A 151 -2.76 27.82 -7.66
N LYS A 152 -3.14 28.03 -6.38
CA LYS A 152 -2.20 28.44 -5.33
C LYS A 152 -1.36 27.30 -4.77
N ILE A 153 -1.94 26.10 -4.67
CA ILE A 153 -1.28 24.95 -4.02
C ILE A 153 -0.51 24.12 -5.04
N ILE A 154 -1.11 23.88 -6.23
CA ILE A 154 -0.48 23.04 -7.26
C ILE A 154 0.27 23.89 -8.29
N GLY A 155 -0.25 25.08 -8.60
CA GLY A 155 0.37 26.01 -9.56
C GLY A 155 -0.04 25.75 -11.01
N ILE A 156 -1.16 25.06 -11.26
CA ILE A 156 -1.73 24.85 -12.59
C ILE A 156 -2.95 25.75 -12.79
N ASP A 157 -3.20 26.18 -14.03
CA ASP A 157 -4.38 26.97 -14.37
C ASP A 157 -5.66 26.14 -14.20
N ALA A 158 -6.57 26.61 -13.37
CA ALA A 158 -7.87 26.00 -13.10
C ALA A 158 -9.05 26.84 -13.61
N THR A 159 -8.80 27.95 -14.32
CA THR A 159 -9.83 28.85 -14.84
C THR A 159 -10.90 28.07 -15.61
N ASP A 160 -10.47 27.18 -16.48
CA ASP A 160 -11.30 26.35 -17.35
C ASP A 160 -11.61 24.96 -16.75
N ALA A 161 -11.47 24.76 -15.45
CA ALA A 161 -11.78 23.48 -14.80
C ALA A 161 -13.26 23.10 -15.02
N VAL A 162 -13.50 21.88 -15.45
CA VAL A 162 -14.85 21.37 -15.73
C VAL A 162 -15.52 20.95 -14.43
N ALA A 163 -16.72 21.46 -14.20
CA ALA A 163 -17.54 21.14 -13.04
C ALA A 163 -18.50 19.99 -13.36
N CYS A 164 -18.48 18.92 -12.54
CA CYS A 164 -19.34 17.77 -12.75
C CYS A 164 -19.84 17.15 -11.44
N SER A 165 -20.79 16.24 -11.56
CA SER A 165 -21.17 15.29 -10.52
C SER A 165 -21.19 13.89 -11.09
N ALA A 166 -20.19 13.10 -10.78
CA ALA A 166 -20.13 11.71 -11.20
C ALA A 166 -21.34 10.91 -10.69
N LYS A 167 -21.86 11.22 -9.50
CA LYS A 167 -23.03 10.58 -8.89
C LYS A 167 -24.31 10.83 -9.72
N SER A 168 -24.60 12.05 -10.09
CA SER A 168 -25.80 12.40 -10.85
C SER A 168 -25.62 12.29 -12.37
N GLY A 169 -24.39 12.28 -12.87
CA GLY A 169 -24.04 12.31 -14.29
C GLY A 169 -23.95 13.73 -14.89
N MET A 170 -24.22 14.77 -14.10
CA MET A 170 -24.18 16.16 -14.53
C MET A 170 -22.77 16.57 -14.97
N GLY A 171 -22.61 17.15 -16.14
CA GLY A 171 -21.35 17.69 -16.67
C GLY A 171 -20.31 16.65 -17.07
N VAL A 172 -20.62 15.35 -16.98
CA VAL A 172 -19.68 14.28 -17.37
C VAL A 172 -19.44 14.23 -18.86
N ASP A 173 -20.43 14.57 -19.68
CA ASP A 173 -20.33 14.74 -21.12
C ASP A 173 -19.35 15.88 -21.48
N GLU A 174 -19.39 16.99 -20.76
CA GLU A 174 -18.45 18.09 -20.91
C GLU A 174 -17.01 17.69 -20.53
N VAL A 175 -16.85 16.87 -19.49
CA VAL A 175 -15.53 16.30 -19.14
C VAL A 175 -14.96 15.48 -20.30
N LEU A 176 -15.74 14.57 -20.91
CA LEU A 176 -15.30 13.76 -22.04
C LEU A 176 -14.99 14.61 -23.27
N GLU A 177 -15.83 15.60 -23.58
CA GLU A 177 -15.60 16.50 -24.71
C GLU A 177 -14.32 17.32 -24.51
N ARG A 178 -14.13 17.89 -23.33
CA ARG A 178 -12.93 18.67 -23.01
C ARG A 178 -11.67 17.77 -23.05
N LEU A 179 -11.77 16.54 -22.55
CA LEU A 179 -10.68 15.56 -22.53
C LEU A 179 -10.11 15.32 -23.94
N VAL A 180 -10.95 15.05 -24.94
CA VAL A 180 -10.48 14.73 -26.31
C VAL A 180 -9.81 15.93 -26.98
N HIS A 181 -10.09 17.14 -26.54
CA HIS A 181 -9.47 18.37 -27.06
C HIS A 181 -8.24 18.83 -26.25
N THR A 182 -8.17 18.51 -24.97
CA THR A 182 -7.07 18.94 -24.09
C THR A 182 -5.93 17.94 -24.06
N ILE A 183 -6.25 16.63 -23.88
CA ILE A 183 -5.19 15.60 -23.82
C ILE A 183 -4.61 15.39 -25.22
N PRO A 184 -3.27 15.47 -25.38
CA PRO A 184 -2.65 15.26 -26.68
C PRO A 184 -2.79 13.82 -27.16
N ALA A 185 -2.70 13.65 -28.47
CA ALA A 185 -2.60 12.32 -29.08
C ALA A 185 -1.23 11.69 -28.77
N PRO A 186 -1.13 10.36 -28.69
CA PRO A 186 0.15 9.70 -28.50
C PRO A 186 1.05 9.89 -29.71
N GLU A 187 2.35 10.01 -29.45
CA GLU A 187 3.37 9.97 -30.49
C GLU A 187 3.78 8.53 -30.78
N GLY A 188 4.14 8.25 -32.04
CA GLY A 188 4.61 6.93 -32.46
C GLY A 188 4.57 6.74 -33.94
N ASP A 189 5.24 5.69 -34.43
CA ASP A 189 5.27 5.28 -35.84
C ASP A 189 4.86 3.80 -35.92
N ILE A 190 3.77 3.53 -36.65
CA ILE A 190 3.20 2.19 -36.80
C ILE A 190 4.09 1.29 -37.68
N ASP A 191 4.85 1.88 -38.62
CA ASP A 191 5.71 1.16 -39.53
C ASP A 191 7.13 0.95 -39.02
N ALA A 192 7.48 1.57 -37.87
CA ALA A 192 8.74 1.35 -37.18
C ALA A 192 8.81 -0.06 -36.54
N PRO A 193 10.01 -0.53 -36.16
CA PRO A 193 10.16 -1.74 -35.37
C PRO A 193 9.37 -1.67 -34.05
N LEU A 194 8.81 -2.81 -33.64
CA LEU A 194 8.05 -2.90 -32.38
C LEU A 194 8.88 -2.44 -31.20
N GLN A 195 8.33 -1.51 -30.45
CA GLN A 195 8.86 -1.06 -29.16
C GLN A 195 7.67 -0.88 -28.21
N ALA A 196 7.53 -1.77 -27.23
CA ALA A 196 6.44 -1.74 -26.26
C ALA A 196 6.99 -1.83 -24.83
N LEU A 197 6.42 -1.05 -23.93
CA LEU A 197 6.74 -1.02 -22.50
C LEU A 197 5.76 -1.91 -21.75
N ILE A 198 6.25 -2.84 -20.93
CA ILE A 198 5.43 -3.59 -19.98
C ILE A 198 5.11 -2.69 -18.80
N ILE A 199 3.82 -2.36 -18.66
CA ILE A 199 3.33 -1.49 -17.57
C ILE A 199 3.00 -2.31 -16.34
N ASP A 200 2.37 -3.47 -16.56
CA ASP A 200 1.95 -4.39 -15.53
C ASP A 200 1.97 -5.82 -16.02
N SER A 201 2.04 -6.80 -15.09
CA SER A 201 1.99 -8.22 -15.41
C SER A 201 1.33 -8.98 -14.27
N TRP A 202 0.58 -10.02 -14.61
CA TRP A 202 0.03 -10.96 -13.63
C TRP A 202 0.05 -12.38 -14.14
N PHE A 203 -0.03 -13.32 -13.23
CA PHE A 203 -0.04 -14.73 -13.57
C PHE A 203 -1.48 -15.25 -13.59
N ASP A 204 -1.86 -15.83 -14.71
CA ASP A 204 -3.10 -16.59 -14.87
C ASP A 204 -2.77 -18.08 -14.95
N ASN A 205 -3.48 -18.91 -14.18
CA ASN A 205 -3.19 -20.35 -14.11
C ASN A 205 -3.37 -21.09 -15.46
N TYR A 206 -4.17 -20.53 -16.38
CA TYR A 206 -4.45 -21.11 -17.69
C TYR A 206 -3.63 -20.46 -18.82
N LEU A 207 -3.43 -19.16 -18.74
CA LEU A 207 -2.82 -18.36 -19.81
C LEU A 207 -1.31 -18.12 -19.57
N GLY A 208 -0.82 -18.37 -18.36
CA GLY A 208 0.54 -18.01 -17.94
C GLY A 208 0.63 -16.52 -17.61
N VAL A 209 1.77 -15.91 -17.91
CA VAL A 209 1.95 -14.47 -17.69
C VAL A 209 1.17 -13.68 -18.74
N VAL A 210 0.30 -12.79 -18.27
CA VAL A 210 -0.40 -11.78 -19.05
C VAL A 210 0.29 -10.45 -18.80
N SER A 211 0.76 -9.79 -19.87
CA SER A 211 1.45 -8.50 -19.75
C SER A 211 0.58 -7.39 -20.33
N LEU A 212 0.32 -6.36 -19.50
CA LEU A 212 -0.28 -5.09 -19.95
C LEU A 212 0.85 -4.23 -20.54
N VAL A 213 0.69 -3.79 -21.77
CA VAL A 213 1.72 -3.06 -22.50
C VAL A 213 1.21 -1.75 -23.08
N ARG A 214 2.11 -0.78 -23.16
CA ARG A 214 1.97 0.43 -23.96
C ARG A 214 2.85 0.29 -25.20
N VAL A 215 2.25 0.23 -26.39
CA VAL A 215 3.00 0.20 -27.65
C VAL A 215 3.44 1.61 -28.02
N ARG A 216 4.75 1.86 -28.06
CA ARG A 216 5.33 3.15 -28.44
C ARG A 216 5.49 3.25 -29.96
N HIS A 217 6.08 2.21 -30.57
CA HIS A 217 6.32 2.12 -32.02
C HIS A 217 5.96 0.74 -32.51
N GLY A 218 5.68 0.65 -33.82
CA GLY A 218 5.40 -0.61 -34.51
C GLY A 218 4.03 -1.20 -34.18
N ARG A 219 3.95 -2.50 -34.31
CA ARG A 219 2.75 -3.30 -34.03
C ARG A 219 3.12 -4.71 -33.62
N VAL A 220 2.24 -5.35 -32.87
CA VAL A 220 2.35 -6.75 -32.47
C VAL A 220 1.03 -7.46 -32.70
N LYS A 221 1.08 -8.70 -33.16
CA LYS A 221 -0.09 -9.55 -33.45
C LYS A 221 0.15 -10.98 -33.02
N LYS A 222 -0.91 -11.76 -33.00
CA LYS A 222 -0.84 -13.20 -32.79
C LYS A 222 0.12 -13.86 -33.78
N GLY A 223 0.99 -14.75 -33.28
CA GLY A 223 1.98 -15.49 -34.06
C GLY A 223 3.33 -14.79 -34.21
N ASP A 224 3.46 -13.54 -33.76
CA ASP A 224 4.74 -12.85 -33.72
C ASP A 224 5.65 -13.47 -32.67
N LYS A 225 6.96 -13.49 -32.93
CA LYS A 225 7.97 -13.86 -31.94
C LYS A 225 8.50 -12.59 -31.28
N ILE A 226 8.17 -12.39 -30.02
CA ILE A 226 8.66 -11.27 -29.21
C ILE A 226 9.93 -11.62 -28.46
N LEU A 227 10.78 -10.63 -28.28
CA LEU A 227 11.98 -10.66 -27.45
C LEU A 227 11.74 -9.78 -26.22
N VAL A 228 11.89 -10.35 -25.04
CA VAL A 228 11.92 -9.61 -23.76
C VAL A 228 13.36 -9.15 -23.55
N LYS A 229 13.59 -7.85 -23.56
CA LYS A 229 14.96 -7.27 -23.65
C LYS A 229 15.86 -7.59 -22.46
N SER A 230 15.34 -7.56 -21.22
CA SER A 230 16.15 -7.81 -20.02
C SER A 230 16.54 -9.29 -19.87
N THR A 231 15.63 -10.20 -20.23
CA THR A 231 15.84 -11.64 -20.07
C THR A 231 16.51 -12.28 -21.28
N GLY A 232 16.46 -11.61 -22.45
CA GLY A 232 16.94 -12.13 -23.74
C GLY A 232 16.12 -13.33 -24.26
N LYS A 233 14.99 -13.66 -23.62
CA LYS A 233 14.13 -14.80 -23.99
C LYS A 233 13.17 -14.43 -25.11
N LEU A 234 12.93 -15.39 -25.98
CA LEU A 234 11.97 -15.30 -27.08
C LEU A 234 10.68 -16.03 -26.72
N HIS A 235 9.54 -15.40 -27.01
CA HIS A 235 8.22 -15.97 -26.76
C HIS A 235 7.34 -15.80 -27.99
N LEU A 236 6.46 -16.77 -28.23
CA LEU A 236 5.47 -16.70 -29.30
C LEU A 236 4.20 -16.06 -28.74
N VAL A 237 3.68 -15.04 -29.44
CA VAL A 237 2.43 -14.37 -29.05
C VAL A 237 1.23 -15.26 -29.39
N ASP A 238 0.48 -15.67 -28.37
CA ASP A 238 -0.73 -16.47 -28.50
C ASP A 238 -1.95 -15.60 -28.81
N SER A 239 -2.05 -14.46 -28.12
CA SER A 239 -3.10 -13.48 -28.35
C SER A 239 -2.70 -12.08 -27.90
N VAL A 240 -3.35 -11.09 -28.48
CA VAL A 240 -3.29 -9.69 -28.08
C VAL A 240 -4.70 -9.14 -27.98
N GLY A 241 -4.90 -8.09 -27.18
CA GLY A 241 -6.22 -7.49 -27.05
C GLY A 241 -6.26 -6.31 -26.09
N VAL A 242 -7.47 -5.84 -25.83
CA VAL A 242 -7.78 -4.71 -24.97
C VAL A 242 -8.85 -5.08 -23.94
N PHE A 243 -9.00 -4.30 -22.90
CA PHE A 243 -10.07 -4.44 -21.91
C PHE A 243 -11.19 -3.44 -22.21
N THR A 244 -12.42 -3.93 -22.48
CA THR A 244 -13.57 -3.10 -22.87
C THR A 244 -14.82 -3.24 -21.97
N PRO A 245 -14.86 -3.16 -20.69
CA PRO A 245 -14.02 -3.61 -19.57
C PRO A 245 -13.70 -5.11 -19.58
N LYS A 246 -14.41 -5.89 -20.39
CA LYS A 246 -14.15 -7.33 -20.55
C LYS A 246 -12.92 -7.55 -21.44
N HIS A 247 -12.24 -8.64 -21.17
CA HIS A 247 -11.12 -9.09 -21.97
C HIS A 247 -11.55 -9.32 -23.44
N THR A 248 -11.07 -8.49 -24.37
CA THR A 248 -11.45 -8.55 -25.77
C THR A 248 -10.20 -8.73 -26.65
N GLN A 249 -10.14 -9.84 -27.38
CA GLN A 249 -9.04 -10.07 -28.32
C GLN A 249 -9.17 -9.16 -29.53
N THR A 250 -8.03 -8.63 -30.00
CA THR A 250 -7.91 -7.82 -31.20
C THR A 250 -7.01 -8.51 -32.22
N ALA A 251 -7.03 -8.04 -33.45
CA ALA A 251 -6.17 -8.58 -34.52
C ALA A 251 -4.69 -8.23 -34.27
N ASP A 252 -4.43 -7.03 -33.82
CA ASP A 252 -3.12 -6.50 -33.48
C ASP A 252 -3.24 -5.42 -32.38
N LEU A 253 -2.10 -5.02 -31.81
CA LEU A 253 -1.91 -3.79 -31.07
C LEU A 253 -0.88 -2.94 -31.79
N LYS A 254 -1.17 -1.65 -31.97
CA LYS A 254 -0.38 -0.69 -32.75
C LYS A 254 0.22 0.40 -31.86
N ALA A 255 1.18 1.11 -32.44
CA ALA A 255 1.71 2.33 -31.81
C ALA A 255 0.58 3.22 -31.30
N GLY A 256 0.75 3.76 -30.10
CA GLY A 256 -0.26 4.57 -29.42
C GLY A 256 -1.23 3.80 -28.54
N GLU A 257 -1.41 2.50 -28.72
CA GLU A 257 -2.41 1.70 -28.00
C GLU A 257 -1.87 1.12 -26.69
N VAL A 258 -2.79 0.91 -25.75
CA VAL A 258 -2.58 0.18 -24.51
C VAL A 258 -3.41 -1.10 -24.56
N GLY A 259 -2.80 -2.23 -24.28
CA GLY A 259 -3.49 -3.52 -24.33
C GLY A 259 -2.69 -4.63 -23.68
N PHE A 260 -3.20 -5.86 -23.76
CA PHE A 260 -2.51 -7.02 -23.19
C PHE A 260 -1.87 -7.90 -24.27
N ILE A 261 -0.79 -8.57 -23.87
CA ILE A 261 -0.12 -9.62 -24.65
C ILE A 261 -0.08 -10.88 -23.82
N ILE A 262 -0.47 -12.00 -24.43
CA ILE A 262 -0.32 -13.35 -23.89
C ILE A 262 0.64 -14.11 -24.82
N ALA A 263 1.70 -14.65 -24.24
CA ALA A 263 2.78 -15.30 -25.00
C ALA A 263 3.27 -16.61 -24.37
N SER A 264 2.37 -17.35 -23.70
CA SER A 264 2.65 -18.64 -23.04
C SER A 264 3.89 -18.60 -22.12
N ILE A 265 4.16 -17.47 -21.48
CA ILE A 265 5.28 -17.31 -20.56
C ILE A 265 4.92 -18.01 -19.24
N LYS A 266 5.57 -19.14 -18.98
CA LYS A 266 5.35 -19.92 -17.76
C LYS A 266 6.26 -19.50 -16.60
N ASP A 267 7.40 -18.89 -16.94
CA ASP A 267 8.34 -18.36 -15.96
C ASP A 267 7.80 -17.02 -15.42
N ILE A 268 7.52 -16.97 -14.14
CA ILE A 268 6.98 -15.79 -13.46
C ILE A 268 7.87 -14.56 -13.68
N HIS A 269 9.19 -14.75 -13.79
CA HIS A 269 10.14 -13.67 -14.06
C HIS A 269 10.43 -13.46 -15.56
N GLY A 270 9.68 -14.11 -16.43
CA GLY A 270 9.90 -14.10 -17.88
C GLY A 270 9.55 -12.79 -18.57
N ALA A 271 8.68 -11.97 -17.99
CA ALA A 271 8.26 -10.65 -18.50
C ALA A 271 8.13 -9.64 -17.35
N PRO A 272 9.26 -9.13 -16.83
CA PRO A 272 9.25 -8.20 -15.70
C PRO A 272 8.63 -6.85 -16.10
N VAL A 273 7.93 -6.24 -15.14
CA VAL A 273 7.34 -4.92 -15.30
C VAL A 273 8.43 -3.87 -15.50
N GLY A 274 8.20 -2.95 -16.45
CA GLY A 274 9.17 -1.92 -16.84
C GLY A 274 10.11 -2.37 -17.96
N ASP A 275 10.01 -3.63 -18.41
CA ASP A 275 10.84 -4.13 -19.50
C ASP A 275 10.30 -3.73 -20.88
N THR A 276 11.18 -3.80 -21.88
CA THR A 276 10.86 -3.51 -23.26
C THR A 276 10.66 -4.78 -24.06
N LEU A 277 9.58 -4.83 -24.82
CA LEU A 277 9.29 -5.86 -25.80
C LEU A 277 9.61 -5.36 -27.21
N THR A 278 10.26 -6.21 -28.00
CA THR A 278 10.47 -6.01 -29.43
C THR A 278 10.21 -7.30 -30.20
N LEU A 279 10.26 -7.26 -31.52
CA LEU A 279 10.21 -8.48 -32.33
C LEU A 279 11.59 -9.16 -32.37
N SER A 280 11.60 -10.48 -32.51
CA SER A 280 12.85 -11.26 -32.67
C SER A 280 13.66 -10.87 -33.93
N SER A 281 13.00 -10.27 -34.92
CA SER A 281 13.61 -9.76 -36.16
C SER A 281 14.32 -8.41 -35.99
N THR A 282 14.08 -7.69 -34.91
CA THR A 282 14.62 -6.34 -34.63
C THR A 282 15.19 -6.23 -33.20
N PRO A 283 16.15 -7.10 -32.85
CA PRO A 283 16.67 -7.16 -31.48
C PRO A 283 17.48 -5.92 -31.06
N GLU A 284 17.91 -5.09 -32.01
CA GLU A 284 18.69 -3.86 -31.82
C GLU A 284 17.87 -2.67 -31.29
N VAL A 285 16.54 -2.77 -31.26
CA VAL A 285 15.67 -1.72 -30.73
C VAL A 285 16.12 -1.27 -29.34
N GLN A 286 16.16 0.03 -29.12
CA GLN A 286 16.58 0.61 -27.84
C GLN A 286 15.59 0.23 -26.72
N VAL A 287 16.15 0.00 -25.54
CA VAL A 287 15.35 -0.23 -24.33
C VAL A 287 14.69 1.08 -23.91
N LEU A 288 13.40 1.03 -23.67
CA LEU A 288 12.66 2.14 -23.08
C LEU A 288 13.12 2.39 -21.63
N PRO A 289 13.05 3.63 -21.14
CA PRO A 289 13.25 3.88 -19.72
C PRO A 289 12.28 3.02 -18.90
N GLY A 290 12.83 2.13 -18.08
CA GLY A 290 12.05 1.32 -17.17
C GLY A 290 11.66 2.10 -15.92
N PHE A 291 11.01 1.42 -14.98
CA PHE A 291 10.63 2.03 -13.71
C PHE A 291 11.78 1.96 -12.69
N LYS A 292 11.88 3.00 -11.86
CA LYS A 292 12.83 2.99 -10.74
C LYS A 292 12.43 1.88 -9.76
N LYS A 293 13.41 1.10 -9.29
CA LYS A 293 13.16 0.16 -8.20
C LYS A 293 12.89 0.94 -6.92
N ILE A 294 11.73 0.70 -6.34
CA ILE A 294 11.38 1.28 -5.05
C ILE A 294 11.85 0.32 -3.95
N GLN A 295 12.41 0.89 -2.91
CA GLN A 295 12.79 0.15 -1.72
C GLN A 295 11.60 0.11 -0.75
N PRO A 296 11.25 -1.06 -0.21
CA PRO A 296 10.28 -1.16 0.87
C PRO A 296 10.67 -0.28 2.06
N GLN A 297 9.67 0.25 2.73
CA GLN A 297 9.85 1.12 3.89
C GLN A 297 9.44 0.47 5.20
N VAL A 298 8.52 -0.50 5.12
CA VAL A 298 7.99 -1.25 6.26
C VAL A 298 8.29 -2.73 6.07
N TYR A 299 8.72 -3.38 7.13
CA TYR A 299 9.07 -4.80 7.12
C TYR A 299 8.32 -5.55 8.21
N ALA A 300 7.74 -6.69 7.87
CA ALA A 300 7.12 -7.60 8.82
C ALA A 300 7.45 -9.06 8.48
N GLY A 301 7.50 -9.90 9.48
CA GLY A 301 7.56 -11.35 9.30
C GLY A 301 6.16 -11.89 9.07
N LEU A 302 5.98 -12.70 8.03
CA LEU A 302 4.77 -13.46 7.76
C LEU A 302 5.08 -14.95 7.94
N PHE A 303 4.28 -15.63 8.76
CA PHE A 303 4.48 -17.03 9.11
C PHE A 303 3.19 -17.80 8.92
N PRO A 304 3.20 -18.97 8.25
CA PRO A 304 2.01 -19.79 8.17
C PRO A 304 1.67 -20.39 9.54
N VAL A 305 0.39 -20.48 9.86
CA VAL A 305 -0.07 -21.12 11.11
C VAL A 305 0.31 -22.60 11.13
N SER A 306 0.18 -23.28 9.99
CA SER A 306 0.66 -24.66 9.80
C SER A 306 1.99 -24.69 9.06
N SER A 307 2.96 -25.44 9.57
CA SER A 307 4.23 -25.65 8.88
C SER A 307 4.09 -26.34 7.52
N ASP A 308 3.00 -27.08 7.31
CA ASP A 308 2.73 -27.79 6.06
C ASP A 308 2.41 -26.83 4.90
N ASP A 309 1.92 -25.62 5.22
CA ASP A 309 1.54 -24.59 4.25
C ASP A 309 2.75 -23.76 3.75
N PHE A 310 3.98 -24.03 4.23
CA PHE A 310 5.16 -23.22 3.91
C PHE A 310 5.46 -23.18 2.41
N GLU A 311 5.36 -24.32 1.71
CA GLU A 311 5.63 -24.40 0.28
C GLU A 311 4.56 -23.66 -0.53
N ASP A 312 3.29 -23.83 -0.18
CA ASP A 312 2.16 -23.12 -0.82
C ASP A 312 2.28 -21.62 -0.57
N PHE A 313 2.71 -21.21 0.61
CA PHE A 313 2.98 -19.82 0.93
C PHE A 313 4.12 -19.22 0.08
N ARG A 314 5.21 -19.98 -0.11
CA ARG A 314 6.30 -19.54 -0.99
C ARG A 314 5.83 -19.33 -2.42
N ASP A 315 5.05 -20.29 -2.95
CA ASP A 315 4.52 -20.22 -4.31
C ASP A 315 3.53 -19.07 -4.48
N ALA A 316 2.70 -18.80 -3.46
CA ALA A 316 1.80 -17.66 -3.43
C ALA A 316 2.57 -16.32 -3.47
N LEU A 317 3.63 -16.17 -2.67
CA LEU A 317 4.48 -14.98 -2.69
C LEU A 317 5.16 -14.77 -4.04
N GLN A 318 5.64 -15.83 -4.69
CA GLN A 318 6.22 -15.72 -6.03
C GLN A 318 5.21 -15.20 -7.06
N LYS A 319 3.99 -15.72 -7.05
CA LYS A 319 2.91 -15.25 -7.95
C LYS A 319 2.51 -13.81 -7.65
N LEU A 320 2.45 -13.46 -6.37
CA LEU A 320 2.06 -12.13 -5.94
C LEU A 320 3.10 -11.07 -6.30
N THR A 321 4.41 -11.38 -6.21
CA THR A 321 5.48 -10.45 -6.59
C THR A 321 5.55 -10.16 -8.08
N LEU A 322 5.05 -11.02 -8.94
CA LEU A 322 4.88 -10.69 -10.35
C LEU A 322 3.85 -9.58 -10.54
N ASN A 323 2.75 -9.68 -9.78
CA ASN A 323 1.64 -8.74 -9.83
C ASN A 323 1.97 -7.44 -9.10
N ASP A 324 2.75 -7.53 -8.02
CA ASP A 324 3.21 -6.42 -7.20
C ASP A 324 4.73 -6.44 -7.06
N SER A 325 5.39 -5.74 -7.98
CA SER A 325 6.87 -5.69 -8.02
C SER A 325 7.50 -4.87 -6.88
N SER A 326 6.70 -4.20 -6.06
CA SER A 326 7.16 -3.49 -4.86
C SER A 326 7.33 -4.40 -3.65
N LEU A 327 6.61 -5.53 -3.62
CA LEU A 327 6.75 -6.54 -2.58
C LEU A 327 8.10 -7.24 -2.70
N GLN A 328 8.86 -7.23 -1.61
CA GLN A 328 10.10 -7.98 -1.48
C GLN A 328 9.96 -8.99 -0.35
N TYR A 329 10.57 -10.17 -0.49
CA TYR A 329 10.55 -11.17 0.57
C TYR A 329 11.83 -11.98 0.61
N MET A 330 12.19 -12.42 1.79
CA MET A 330 13.33 -13.33 2.03
C MET A 330 12.94 -14.36 3.09
N PRO A 331 13.50 -15.58 3.05
CA PRO A 331 13.25 -16.57 4.07
C PRO A 331 13.63 -16.07 5.47
N GLU A 332 12.80 -16.34 6.45
CA GLU A 332 13.01 -16.01 7.86
C GLU A 332 12.65 -17.19 8.75
N SER A 333 13.32 -17.29 9.88
CA SER A 333 12.97 -18.26 10.93
C SER A 333 12.81 -17.53 12.26
N SER A 334 11.80 -17.93 13.01
CA SER A 334 11.52 -17.47 14.37
C SER A 334 11.50 -18.67 15.30
N ASP A 335 12.11 -18.54 16.48
CA ASP A 335 12.07 -19.58 17.50
C ASP A 335 10.63 -19.84 17.99
N ALA A 336 9.79 -18.81 17.97
CA ALA A 336 8.40 -18.89 18.39
C ALA A 336 7.43 -19.35 17.30
N LEU A 337 7.66 -18.96 16.02
CA LEU A 337 6.71 -19.12 14.92
C LEU A 337 7.18 -20.13 13.83
N GLY A 338 8.43 -20.60 13.89
CA GLY A 338 8.99 -21.51 12.91
C GLY A 338 9.48 -20.82 11.63
N PHE A 339 9.27 -21.45 10.47
CA PHE A 339 9.71 -20.93 9.18
C PHE A 339 8.65 -20.04 8.53
N GLY A 340 9.10 -18.94 7.95
CA GLY A 340 8.27 -17.96 7.25
C GLY A 340 9.09 -17.08 6.34
N PHE A 341 8.58 -15.89 6.05
CA PHE A 341 9.28 -14.92 5.21
C PHE A 341 9.25 -13.54 5.85
N ARG A 342 10.39 -12.84 5.80
CA ARG A 342 10.49 -11.42 6.05
C ARG A 342 10.07 -10.69 4.79
N CYS A 343 8.97 -9.95 4.86
CA CYS A 343 8.41 -9.23 3.73
C CYS A 343 8.60 -7.72 3.91
N GLY A 344 8.93 -7.05 2.81
CA GLY A 344 9.06 -5.60 2.73
C GLY A 344 7.90 -4.99 1.94
N PHE A 345 7.32 -3.93 2.47
CA PHE A 345 6.12 -3.26 1.98
C PHE A 345 6.35 -1.77 1.81
N LEU A 346 5.53 -1.10 1.00
CA LEU A 346 5.59 0.35 0.81
C LEU A 346 5.04 1.12 2.02
N GLY A 347 4.06 0.55 2.73
CA GLY A 347 3.46 1.13 3.92
C GLY A 347 2.55 0.13 4.62
N MET A 348 1.80 0.60 5.63
CA MET A 348 0.91 -0.26 6.42
C MET A 348 -0.28 -0.78 5.63
N LEU A 349 -0.93 0.07 4.84
CA LEU A 349 -2.07 -0.36 4.02
C LEU A 349 -1.63 -1.40 2.98
N HIS A 350 -0.44 -1.21 2.38
CA HIS A 350 0.12 -2.20 1.47
C HIS A 350 0.35 -3.55 2.17
N MET A 351 0.89 -3.54 3.39
CA MET A 351 1.08 -4.77 4.20
C MET A 351 -0.24 -5.49 4.46
N GLU A 352 -1.26 -4.77 4.91
CA GLU A 352 -2.59 -5.34 5.18
C GLU A 352 -3.22 -5.95 3.93
N ILE A 353 -3.11 -5.26 2.80
CA ILE A 353 -3.67 -5.74 1.53
C ILE A 353 -2.95 -7.00 1.06
N ILE A 354 -1.62 -7.04 1.14
CA ILE A 354 -0.84 -8.24 0.78
C ILE A 354 -1.22 -9.43 1.67
N GLN A 355 -1.35 -9.20 2.98
CA GLN A 355 -1.79 -10.24 3.91
C GLN A 355 -3.19 -10.76 3.55
N GLU A 356 -4.17 -9.87 3.37
CA GLU A 356 -5.54 -10.27 3.02
C GLU A 356 -5.61 -10.99 1.66
N ARG A 357 -4.79 -10.57 0.68
CA ARG A 357 -4.70 -11.26 -0.60
C ARG A 357 -4.14 -12.66 -0.46
N LEU A 358 -3.09 -12.85 0.34
CA LEU A 358 -2.53 -14.18 0.63
C LEU A 358 -3.54 -15.08 1.31
N GLU A 359 -4.31 -14.55 2.26
CA GLU A 359 -5.35 -15.28 2.98
C GLU A 359 -6.53 -15.65 2.08
N ARG A 360 -7.04 -14.71 1.26
CA ARG A 360 -8.26 -14.89 0.46
C ARG A 360 -8.03 -15.55 -0.90
N GLU A 361 -6.96 -15.16 -1.63
CA GLU A 361 -6.70 -15.66 -2.99
C GLU A 361 -5.98 -17.02 -2.97
N TYR A 362 -5.22 -17.31 -1.90
CA TYR A 362 -4.39 -18.51 -1.79
C TYR A 362 -4.76 -19.41 -0.61
N ASP A 363 -5.83 -19.09 0.13
CA ASP A 363 -6.36 -19.88 1.26
C ASP A 363 -5.30 -20.19 2.33
N LEU A 364 -4.51 -19.17 2.70
CA LEU A 364 -3.43 -19.27 3.68
C LEU A 364 -3.84 -18.64 5.01
N ASP A 365 -3.58 -19.34 6.11
CA ASP A 365 -3.68 -18.77 7.45
C ASP A 365 -2.31 -18.27 7.90
N LEU A 366 -2.17 -16.94 8.09
CA LEU A 366 -0.89 -16.30 8.36
C LEU A 366 -0.85 -15.57 9.70
N ILE A 367 0.30 -15.64 10.38
CA ILE A 367 0.65 -14.80 11.52
C ILE A 367 1.58 -13.69 11.03
N THR A 368 1.19 -12.44 11.29
CA THR A 368 2.01 -11.27 10.98
C THR A 368 2.65 -10.73 12.23
N THR A 369 3.98 -10.52 12.21
CA THR A 369 4.69 -9.87 13.31
C THR A 369 4.49 -8.35 13.25
N ALA A 370 4.82 -7.66 14.34
CA ALA A 370 4.78 -6.20 14.37
C ALA A 370 5.65 -5.60 13.25
N PRO A 371 5.12 -4.64 12.47
CA PRO A 371 5.88 -3.98 11.44
C PRO A 371 7.02 -3.14 12.03
N SER A 372 8.13 -3.08 11.33
CA SER A 372 9.29 -2.27 11.67
C SER A 372 9.84 -1.57 10.44
N VAL A 373 10.60 -0.51 10.67
CA VAL A 373 11.36 0.18 9.62
C VAL A 373 12.80 -0.34 9.59
N ILE A 374 13.57 0.06 8.59
CA ILE A 374 15.00 -0.25 8.53
C ILE A 374 15.76 0.73 9.43
N TYR A 375 16.66 0.20 10.24
CA TYR A 375 17.59 0.96 11.05
C TYR A 375 19.02 0.75 10.57
N GLU A 376 19.85 1.79 10.65
CA GLU A 376 21.29 1.70 10.45
C GLU A 376 22.02 1.75 11.80
N LEU A 377 22.98 0.87 11.96
CA LEU A 377 23.79 0.74 13.16
C LEU A 377 25.26 0.87 12.81
N GLU A 378 25.97 1.77 13.48
CA GLU A 378 27.41 1.83 13.43
C GLU A 378 27.99 0.99 14.58
N LEU A 379 28.77 -0.01 14.23
CA LEU A 379 29.42 -0.89 15.21
C LEU A 379 30.75 -0.29 15.68
N LYS A 380 31.22 -0.72 16.84
CA LYS A 380 32.55 -0.35 17.35
C LYS A 380 33.71 -0.73 16.42
N THR A 381 33.46 -1.65 15.51
CA THR A 381 34.41 -2.04 14.44
C THR A 381 34.52 -1.00 13.33
N GLY A 382 33.64 0.02 13.30
CA GLY A 382 33.51 1.00 12.22
C GLY A 382 32.65 0.52 11.05
N GLU A 383 32.09 -0.67 11.12
CA GLU A 383 31.17 -1.21 10.11
C GLU A 383 29.75 -0.67 10.34
N THR A 384 29.07 -0.27 9.26
CA THR A 384 27.65 0.08 9.29
C THR A 384 26.83 -1.12 8.82
N ILE A 385 25.92 -1.58 9.66
CA ILE A 385 24.98 -2.65 9.34
C ILE A 385 23.54 -2.14 9.27
N VAL A 386 22.72 -2.83 8.51
CA VAL A 386 21.29 -2.53 8.32
C VAL A 386 20.48 -3.59 9.04
N VAL A 387 19.51 -3.16 9.84
CA VAL A 387 18.63 -4.04 10.61
C VAL A 387 17.17 -3.74 10.29
N ASP A 388 16.50 -4.71 9.71
CA ASP A 388 15.06 -4.68 9.37
C ASP A 388 14.20 -5.48 10.34
N ASN A 389 14.84 -6.31 11.18
CA ASN A 389 14.18 -7.14 12.18
C ASN A 389 14.74 -6.86 13.59
N PRO A 390 13.90 -6.41 14.54
CA PRO A 390 14.34 -6.14 15.92
C PRO A 390 15.00 -7.33 16.62
N SER A 391 14.62 -8.57 16.27
CA SER A 391 15.20 -9.78 16.87
C SER A 391 16.68 -9.97 16.49
N LYS A 392 17.10 -9.47 15.32
CA LYS A 392 18.48 -9.58 14.78
C LYS A 392 19.39 -8.43 15.25
N LEU A 393 18.92 -7.56 16.14
CA LEU A 393 19.74 -6.49 16.68
C LEU A 393 20.94 -7.06 17.43
N PRO A 394 22.19 -6.63 17.14
CA PRO A 394 23.36 -7.06 17.89
C PRO A 394 23.30 -6.55 19.34
N ASP A 395 24.23 -7.06 20.17
CA ASP A 395 24.35 -6.57 21.55
C ASP A 395 24.59 -5.05 21.54
N VAL A 396 23.81 -4.33 22.36
CA VAL A 396 23.89 -2.86 22.47
C VAL A 396 25.32 -2.39 22.79
N SER A 397 26.10 -3.21 23.51
CA SER A 397 27.50 -2.92 23.83
C SER A 397 28.42 -2.87 22.60
N ALA A 398 28.05 -3.47 21.47
CA ALA A 398 28.79 -3.46 20.23
C ALA A 398 28.41 -2.28 19.30
N VAL A 399 27.34 -1.56 19.61
CA VAL A 399 26.81 -0.46 18.78
C VAL A 399 27.37 0.87 19.30
N THR A 400 27.89 1.70 18.38
CA THR A 400 28.37 3.05 18.68
C THR A 400 27.30 4.09 18.40
N ASP A 401 26.59 3.93 17.29
CA ASP A 401 25.52 4.85 16.89
C ASP A 401 24.31 4.06 16.35
N PHE A 402 23.12 4.52 16.72
CA PHE A 402 21.85 3.94 16.30
C PHE A 402 21.09 4.99 15.50
N ARG A 403 20.88 4.74 14.21
CA ARG A 403 20.23 5.69 13.29
C ARG A 403 18.87 5.19 12.85
N GLU A 404 17.87 6.08 12.97
CA GLU A 404 16.52 5.85 12.47
C GLU A 404 16.26 6.59 11.16
N PRO A 405 15.39 6.04 10.28
CA PRO A 405 14.99 6.74 9.06
C PRO A 405 14.07 7.90 9.39
N ILE A 406 14.36 9.05 8.81
CA ILE A 406 13.57 10.27 8.90
C ILE A 406 12.85 10.49 7.58
N VAL A 407 11.58 10.83 7.64
CA VAL A 407 10.76 11.24 6.51
C VAL A 407 10.47 12.74 6.59
N THR A 408 10.37 13.38 5.44
CA THR A 408 9.74 14.69 5.31
C THR A 408 8.25 14.46 5.08
N ALA A 409 7.44 14.81 6.07
CA ALA A 409 5.99 14.73 6.02
C ALA A 409 5.42 16.10 5.60
N THR A 410 4.62 16.13 4.54
CA THR A 410 3.87 17.30 4.08
C THR A 410 2.41 17.12 4.43
N ILE A 411 1.87 18.00 5.25
CA ILE A 411 0.48 17.94 5.71
C ILE A 411 -0.25 19.18 5.21
N LEU A 412 -1.39 18.97 4.55
CA LEU A 412 -2.35 20.01 4.24
C LEU A 412 -3.52 19.93 5.22
N VAL A 413 -3.85 21.06 5.85
CA VAL A 413 -4.87 21.11 6.89
C VAL A 413 -5.58 22.48 6.89
N PRO A 414 -6.91 22.55 7.10
CA PRO A 414 -7.61 23.80 7.34
C PRO A 414 -7.09 24.50 8.59
N GLN A 415 -7.07 25.85 8.59
CA GLN A 415 -6.54 26.65 9.70
C GLN A 415 -7.16 26.31 11.06
N GLU A 416 -8.45 25.96 11.10
CA GLU A 416 -9.17 25.62 12.33
C GLU A 416 -8.64 24.35 13.04
N HIS A 417 -8.01 23.42 12.30
CA HIS A 417 -7.47 22.18 12.84
C HIS A 417 -5.95 22.21 13.04
N LEU A 418 -5.28 23.31 12.61
CA LEU A 418 -3.81 23.43 12.61
C LEU A 418 -3.19 23.16 13.99
N GLY A 419 -3.75 23.73 15.07
CA GLY A 419 -3.20 23.57 16.42
C GLY A 419 -3.19 22.13 16.89
N ASN A 420 -4.24 21.37 16.61
CA ASN A 420 -4.33 19.95 16.97
C ASN A 420 -3.32 19.11 16.17
N VAL A 421 -3.14 19.42 14.89
CA VAL A 421 -2.17 18.73 14.03
C VAL A 421 -0.73 19.00 14.48
N ILE A 422 -0.39 20.25 14.82
CA ILE A 422 0.92 20.60 15.38
C ILE A 422 1.19 19.80 16.66
N THR A 423 0.21 19.72 17.57
CA THR A 423 0.32 18.95 18.81
C THR A 423 0.62 17.47 18.52
N LEU A 424 -0.12 16.86 17.58
CA LEU A 424 0.10 15.48 17.15
C LEU A 424 1.52 15.28 16.59
N CYS A 425 2.00 16.19 15.72
CA CYS A 425 3.35 16.09 15.17
C CYS A 425 4.43 16.14 16.27
N ILE A 426 4.26 16.99 17.27
CA ILE A 426 5.19 17.10 18.41
C ILE A 426 5.18 15.82 19.25
N GLU A 427 4.00 15.25 19.55
CA GLU A 427 3.87 13.96 20.25
C GLU A 427 4.59 12.83 19.52
N LYS A 428 4.60 12.86 18.19
CA LYS A 428 5.27 11.89 17.31
C LYS A 428 6.72 12.29 16.99
N ARG A 429 7.35 13.11 17.83
CA ARG A 429 8.76 13.51 17.71
C ARG A 429 9.08 14.31 16.45
N GLY A 430 8.06 14.92 15.83
CA GLY A 430 8.23 15.74 14.63
C GLY A 430 8.95 17.05 14.90
N VAL A 431 9.82 17.46 13.97
CA VAL A 431 10.51 18.74 13.95
C VAL A 431 9.99 19.56 12.77
N GLN A 432 9.35 20.69 13.07
CA GLN A 432 8.79 21.55 12.02
C GLN A 432 9.90 22.15 11.15
N ARG A 433 9.76 22.00 9.84
CA ARG A 433 10.64 22.59 8.80
C ARG A 433 10.10 23.90 8.29
N ASP A 434 8.82 23.90 7.89
CA ASP A 434 8.20 25.00 7.17
C ASP A 434 6.69 25.02 7.45
N MET A 435 6.09 26.21 7.29
CA MET A 435 4.64 26.40 7.35
C MET A 435 4.24 27.51 6.39
N GLN A 436 3.30 27.22 5.49
CA GLN A 436 2.81 28.14 4.48
C GLN A 436 1.29 28.23 4.51
N PHE A 437 0.76 29.43 4.50
CA PHE A 437 -0.67 29.68 4.41
C PHE A 437 -1.05 29.81 2.93
N LEU A 438 -1.90 28.90 2.46
CA LEU A 438 -2.31 28.76 1.07
C LEU A 438 -3.84 28.92 0.98
N GLY A 439 -4.32 30.16 1.06
CA GLY A 439 -5.75 30.45 1.08
C GLY A 439 -6.42 29.95 2.35
N SER A 440 -7.38 29.03 2.24
CA SER A 440 -8.10 28.40 3.35
C SER A 440 -7.33 27.28 4.03
N GLN A 441 -6.30 26.78 3.36
CA GLN A 441 -5.46 25.66 3.82
C GLN A 441 -4.11 26.14 4.35
N VAL A 442 -3.51 25.35 5.22
CA VAL A 442 -2.13 25.53 5.68
C VAL A 442 -1.35 24.28 5.32
N GLN A 443 -0.24 24.48 4.63
CA GLN A 443 0.75 23.42 4.40
C GLN A 443 1.80 23.48 5.49
N VAL A 444 1.98 22.39 6.21
CA VAL A 444 3.05 22.24 7.19
C VAL A 444 3.98 21.11 6.79
N ARG A 445 5.29 21.32 6.93
CA ARG A 445 6.31 20.30 6.67
C ARG A 445 7.03 19.97 7.96
N TYR A 446 7.13 18.68 8.23
CA TYR A 446 7.80 18.12 9.41
C TYR A 446 8.83 17.08 9.02
N ASP A 447 9.98 17.10 9.69
CA ASP A 447 10.83 15.92 9.76
C ASP A 447 10.32 15.03 10.86
N MET A 448 10.00 13.79 10.53
CA MET A 448 9.44 12.83 11.47
C MET A 448 10.17 11.48 11.39
N PRO A 449 10.38 10.79 12.52
CA PRO A 449 10.81 9.40 12.47
C PRO A 449 9.82 8.54 11.68
N MET A 450 10.30 7.81 10.69
CA MET A 450 9.43 6.99 9.83
C MET A 450 8.59 6.00 10.64
N ASN A 451 9.16 5.40 11.69
CA ASN A 451 8.44 4.45 12.54
C ASN A 451 7.23 5.08 13.26
N GLU A 452 7.27 6.37 13.56
CA GLU A 452 6.13 7.09 14.17
C GLU A 452 5.06 7.45 13.12
N VAL A 453 5.44 7.56 11.84
CA VAL A 453 4.51 7.90 10.75
C VAL A 453 3.78 6.66 10.24
N VAL A 454 4.50 5.56 10.02
CA VAL A 454 3.93 4.38 9.37
C VAL A 454 2.98 3.57 10.24
N LEU A 455 3.03 3.69 11.59
CA LEU A 455 2.21 2.88 12.49
C LEU A 455 0.76 3.39 12.59
N ASP A 456 0.55 4.57 13.14
CA ASP A 456 -0.79 5.08 13.51
C ASP A 456 -1.00 6.57 13.18
N PHE A 457 0.00 7.24 12.66
CA PHE A 457 -0.04 8.69 12.46
C PHE A 457 -1.16 9.13 11.50
N PHE A 458 -1.36 8.39 10.41
CA PHE A 458 -2.40 8.72 9.42
C PHE A 458 -3.80 8.69 10.05
N ASP A 459 -4.12 7.64 10.79
CA ASP A 459 -5.43 7.50 11.44
C ASP A 459 -5.66 8.56 12.51
N ARG A 460 -4.62 8.84 13.31
CA ARG A 460 -4.66 9.92 14.30
C ARG A 460 -4.78 11.31 13.65
N LEU A 461 -4.10 11.53 12.53
CA LEU A 461 -4.20 12.77 11.76
C LEU A 461 -5.64 12.98 11.27
N LYS A 462 -6.25 11.95 10.67
CA LYS A 462 -7.64 12.01 10.20
C LYS A 462 -8.62 12.24 11.35
N SER A 463 -8.50 11.52 12.46
CA SER A 463 -9.39 11.69 13.61
C SER A 463 -9.23 13.06 14.28
N THR A 464 -8.01 13.55 14.45
CA THR A 464 -7.69 14.85 15.07
C THR A 464 -8.19 16.03 14.23
N SER A 465 -8.18 15.89 12.92
CA SER A 465 -8.63 16.91 11.97
C SER A 465 -10.07 16.70 11.46
N ARG A 466 -10.82 15.77 12.04
CA ARG A 466 -12.18 15.40 11.57
C ARG A 466 -12.23 14.97 10.10
N GLY A 467 -11.16 14.35 9.62
CA GLY A 467 -11.03 13.89 8.25
C GLY A 467 -10.48 14.91 7.24
N TYR A 468 -10.25 16.15 7.66
CA TYR A 468 -9.85 17.23 6.74
C TYR A 468 -8.35 17.32 6.45
N ALA A 469 -7.48 16.79 7.31
CA ALA A 469 -6.04 16.83 7.05
C ALA A 469 -5.63 15.69 6.12
N SER A 470 -4.72 15.99 5.21
CA SER A 470 -4.09 15.01 4.32
C SER A 470 -2.59 14.98 4.53
N LEU A 471 -1.98 13.84 4.23
CA LEU A 471 -0.57 13.56 4.45
C LEU A 471 0.05 12.98 3.18
N ASP A 472 1.19 13.51 2.82
CA ASP A 472 2.16 12.88 1.93
C ASP A 472 3.52 12.85 2.62
N TYR A 473 4.33 11.82 2.38
CA TYR A 473 5.66 11.73 2.98
C TYR A 473 6.64 11.00 2.07
N HIS A 474 7.92 11.36 2.19
CA HIS A 474 8.99 10.67 1.50
C HIS A 474 10.21 10.53 2.42
N PHE A 475 10.98 9.47 2.20
CA PHE A 475 12.24 9.26 2.91
C PHE A 475 13.22 10.41 2.63
N ASP A 476 13.85 10.92 3.67
CA ASP A 476 14.86 11.99 3.56
C ASP A 476 16.26 11.46 3.90
N ARG A 477 16.48 10.99 5.13
CA ARG A 477 17.79 10.58 5.64
C ARG A 477 17.72 9.65 6.83
N TYR A 478 18.86 9.08 7.20
CA TYR A 478 19.06 8.46 8.50
C TYR A 478 19.61 9.47 9.51
N GLN A 479 19.15 9.41 10.75
CA GLN A 479 19.54 10.30 11.83
C GLN A 479 19.76 9.52 13.13
N SER A 480 20.85 9.85 13.86
CA SER A 480 21.12 9.32 15.19
C SER A 480 19.96 9.55 16.15
N ALA A 481 19.59 8.51 16.88
CA ALA A 481 18.53 8.56 17.89
C ALA A 481 18.83 7.63 19.07
N ASN A 482 18.30 7.99 20.24
CA ASN A 482 18.45 7.18 21.45
C ASN A 482 17.44 6.04 21.47
N LEU A 483 17.70 4.99 20.69
CA LEU A 483 16.83 3.85 20.51
C LEU A 483 17.25 2.67 21.38
N VAL A 484 16.29 1.86 21.77
CA VAL A 484 16.51 0.65 22.55
C VAL A 484 15.64 -0.50 22.05
N LYS A 485 16.16 -1.72 22.18
CA LYS A 485 15.38 -2.93 21.95
C LYS A 485 14.52 -3.23 23.17
N LEU A 486 13.24 -3.39 22.96
CA LEU A 486 12.26 -3.86 23.93
C LEU A 486 11.98 -5.33 23.68
N ASP A 487 12.46 -6.21 24.55
CA ASP A 487 12.16 -7.63 24.53
C ASP A 487 10.87 -7.92 25.30
N VAL A 488 10.05 -8.81 24.77
CA VAL A 488 8.87 -9.34 25.48
C VAL A 488 9.15 -10.75 25.95
N LEU A 489 8.90 -11.00 27.24
CA LEU A 489 9.07 -12.31 27.86
C LEU A 489 7.71 -12.84 28.33
N ILE A 490 7.44 -14.10 28.03
CA ILE A 490 6.27 -14.81 28.50
C ILE A 490 6.72 -15.98 29.36
N ASN A 491 6.34 -15.94 30.63
CA ASN A 491 6.82 -16.89 31.65
C ASN A 491 8.34 -16.95 31.86
N GLY A 492 9.05 -15.91 31.43
CA GLY A 492 10.52 -15.83 31.50
C GLY A 492 11.24 -16.15 30.20
N ASP A 493 10.53 -16.72 29.22
CA ASP A 493 11.09 -17.03 27.90
C ASP A 493 10.90 -15.82 26.96
N LYS A 494 11.95 -15.43 26.26
CA LYS A 494 11.89 -14.36 25.25
C LYS A 494 11.12 -14.84 24.05
N VAL A 495 10.24 -13.99 23.53
CA VAL A 495 9.50 -14.21 22.28
C VAL A 495 10.08 -13.27 21.23
N ASP A 496 10.90 -13.79 20.34
CA ASP A 496 11.62 -13.04 19.32
C ASP A 496 10.69 -12.26 18.38
N ALA A 497 9.56 -12.83 18.01
CA ALA A 497 8.54 -12.24 17.15
C ALA A 497 7.83 -11.03 17.77
N LEU A 498 7.98 -10.79 19.08
CA LEU A 498 7.39 -9.66 19.81
C LEU A 498 8.42 -8.57 20.16
N ALA A 499 9.67 -8.70 19.73
CA ALA A 499 10.71 -7.70 19.98
C ALA A 499 10.44 -6.42 19.17
N LEU A 500 10.66 -5.26 19.81
CA LEU A 500 10.43 -3.93 19.21
C LEU A 500 11.65 -3.03 19.38
N ILE A 501 11.82 -2.09 18.46
CA ILE A 501 12.76 -0.98 18.63
C ILE A 501 11.95 0.28 18.94
N VAL A 502 12.27 0.93 20.05
CA VAL A 502 11.53 2.10 20.55
C VAL A 502 12.50 3.18 21.03
N HIS A 503 12.06 4.44 21.03
CA HIS A 503 12.84 5.51 21.63
C HIS A 503 12.92 5.30 23.15
N ARG A 504 14.10 5.50 23.75
CA ARG A 504 14.36 5.20 25.18
C ARG A 504 13.38 5.91 26.12
N ASP A 505 13.04 7.17 25.84
CA ASP A 505 12.15 7.97 26.68
C ASP A 505 10.73 7.40 26.71
N ASN A 506 10.28 6.76 25.64
CA ASN A 506 8.96 6.16 25.50
C ASN A 506 8.94 4.67 25.88
N ALA A 507 10.09 4.06 26.13
CA ALA A 507 10.20 2.61 26.30
C ALA A 507 9.41 2.10 27.52
N ALA A 508 9.43 2.82 28.63
CA ALA A 508 8.68 2.44 29.84
C ALA A 508 7.16 2.54 29.63
N TYR A 509 6.70 3.55 28.93
CA TYR A 509 5.29 3.72 28.58
C TYR A 509 4.83 2.63 27.61
N LYS A 510 5.52 2.47 26.48
CA LYS A 510 5.21 1.45 25.48
C LYS A 510 5.28 0.03 26.05
N GLY A 511 6.26 -0.26 26.92
CA GLY A 511 6.39 -1.55 27.58
C GLY A 511 5.21 -1.87 28.52
N ARG A 512 4.72 -0.90 29.28
CA ARG A 512 3.51 -1.10 30.11
C ARG A 512 2.26 -1.28 29.27
N ALA A 513 2.04 -0.39 28.30
CA ALA A 513 0.89 -0.47 27.42
C ALA A 513 0.84 -1.81 26.68
N LEU A 514 1.97 -2.28 26.15
CA LEU A 514 2.08 -3.56 25.44
C LEU A 514 1.77 -4.75 26.37
N THR A 515 2.36 -4.79 27.57
CA THR A 515 2.11 -5.90 28.51
C THR A 515 0.66 -5.93 28.99
N GLU A 516 0.01 -4.78 29.23
CA GLU A 516 -1.42 -4.72 29.58
C GLU A 516 -2.29 -5.17 28.38
N LYS A 517 -2.01 -4.72 27.16
CA LYS A 517 -2.75 -5.14 25.97
C LYS A 517 -2.63 -6.65 25.73
N MET A 518 -1.44 -7.20 25.84
CA MET A 518 -1.22 -8.64 25.73
C MET A 518 -1.96 -9.44 26.82
N LYS A 519 -2.07 -8.90 28.02
CA LYS A 519 -2.84 -9.53 29.10
C LYS A 519 -4.34 -9.60 28.77
N GLU A 520 -4.88 -8.65 28.02
CA GLU A 520 -6.26 -8.69 27.53
C GLU A 520 -6.45 -9.76 26.47
N LEU A 521 -5.47 -9.89 25.55
CA LEU A 521 -5.54 -10.78 24.40
C LEU A 521 -5.22 -12.25 24.75
N ILE A 522 -4.24 -12.49 25.65
CA ILE A 522 -3.85 -13.86 26.00
C ILE A 522 -4.93 -14.49 26.90
N PRO A 523 -5.52 -15.63 26.48
CA PRO A 523 -6.58 -16.27 27.25
C PRO A 523 -6.05 -16.84 28.57
N ARG A 524 -6.94 -16.91 29.58
CA ARG A 524 -6.63 -17.54 30.85
C ARG A 524 -6.36 -19.02 30.67
N GLN A 525 -5.21 -19.46 31.15
CA GLN A 525 -4.79 -20.86 31.12
C GLN A 525 -4.86 -21.50 32.50
N MET A 526 -4.50 -22.76 32.62
CA MET A 526 -4.54 -23.52 33.89
C MET A 526 -3.50 -23.06 34.89
N PHE A 527 -2.57 -22.19 34.48
CA PHE A 527 -1.50 -21.59 35.31
C PHE A 527 -1.44 -20.06 35.09
N ASP A 528 -0.77 -19.36 36.00
CA ASP A 528 -0.56 -17.91 35.83
C ASP A 528 0.49 -17.66 34.73
N VAL A 529 0.15 -16.78 33.77
CA VAL A 529 1.05 -16.38 32.68
C VAL A 529 1.63 -15.01 33.02
N ALA A 530 2.94 -14.94 33.24
CA ALA A 530 3.65 -13.68 33.46
C ALA A 530 4.08 -13.11 32.11
N ILE A 531 3.67 -11.87 31.83
CA ILE A 531 4.07 -11.11 30.66
C ILE A 531 4.97 -9.97 31.13
N GLN A 532 6.15 -9.86 30.53
CA GLN A 532 7.17 -8.89 30.95
C GLN A 532 7.74 -8.18 29.73
N ALA A 533 8.04 -6.90 29.88
CA ALA A 533 8.82 -6.14 28.92
C ALA A 533 10.19 -5.80 29.54
N ALA A 534 11.26 -5.99 28.79
CA ALA A 534 12.62 -5.80 29.27
C ALA A 534 13.49 -5.05 28.25
N ILE A 535 14.47 -4.28 28.76
CA ILE A 535 15.53 -3.64 27.99
C ILE A 535 16.87 -4.18 28.49
N GLY A 536 17.64 -4.83 27.59
CA GLY A 536 18.95 -5.36 27.96
C GLY A 536 18.94 -6.31 29.16
N GLY A 537 17.85 -7.06 29.38
CA GLY A 537 17.67 -7.97 30.50
C GLY A 537 17.02 -7.34 31.74
N GLN A 538 16.91 -6.02 31.83
CA GLN A 538 16.22 -5.32 32.92
C GLN A 538 14.71 -5.26 32.64
N ILE A 539 13.90 -5.84 33.51
CA ILE A 539 12.44 -5.80 33.42
C ILE A 539 11.94 -4.40 33.77
N ILE A 540 11.24 -3.76 32.81
CA ILE A 540 10.67 -2.41 32.97
C ILE A 540 9.15 -2.42 33.18
N ALA A 541 8.47 -3.48 32.77
CA ALA A 541 7.05 -3.67 32.97
C ALA A 541 6.71 -5.14 33.17
N ARG A 542 5.67 -5.40 33.96
CA ARG A 542 5.18 -6.77 34.23
C ARG A 542 3.69 -6.78 34.48
N THR A 543 2.99 -7.68 33.81
CA THR A 543 1.59 -8.02 34.10
C THR A 543 1.43 -9.53 34.26
N THR A 544 0.27 -9.99 34.70
CA THR A 544 0.02 -11.42 34.89
C THR A 544 -1.41 -11.76 34.52
N VAL A 545 -1.57 -12.68 33.57
CA VAL A 545 -2.86 -13.32 33.29
C VAL A 545 -3.09 -14.40 34.35
N LYS A 546 -4.12 -14.20 35.16
CA LYS A 546 -4.43 -15.13 36.26
C LYS A 546 -4.96 -16.44 35.70
N ALA A 547 -4.49 -17.55 36.27
CA ALA A 547 -4.97 -18.88 35.94
C ALA A 547 -6.49 -19.05 36.12
N LEU A 548 -7.09 -19.93 35.35
CA LEU A 548 -8.43 -20.40 35.60
C LEU A 548 -8.51 -20.98 37.01
N ARG A 549 -9.43 -20.46 37.83
CA ARG A 549 -9.65 -20.93 39.19
C ARG A 549 -10.82 -21.92 39.24
N LYS A 550 -10.51 -23.17 39.54
CA LYS A 550 -11.53 -24.08 40.02
C LYS A 550 -11.83 -23.71 41.48
N ASN A 551 -13.10 -23.47 41.83
CA ASN A 551 -13.48 -23.16 43.20
C ASN A 551 -13.38 -24.43 44.06
N VAL A 552 -12.15 -24.72 44.56
CA VAL A 552 -11.87 -25.90 45.36
C VAL A 552 -12.49 -25.80 46.76
N LEU A 553 -12.94 -24.59 47.16
CA LEU A 553 -13.57 -24.32 48.45
C LEU A 553 -15.09 -24.42 48.40
N ALA A 554 -15.73 -24.53 47.26
CA ALA A 554 -17.18 -24.58 47.11
C ALA A 554 -17.85 -25.74 47.86
N LYS A 555 -17.08 -26.83 48.10
CA LYS A 555 -17.58 -28.02 48.86
C LYS A 555 -17.14 -27.99 50.34
N CYS A 556 -16.51 -26.91 50.82
CA CYS A 556 -16.08 -26.79 52.20
C CYS A 556 -17.20 -26.11 53.01
N TYR A 557 -18.11 -26.88 53.56
CA TYR A 557 -19.09 -26.41 54.51
C TYR A 557 -18.44 -26.32 55.91
N GLY A 558 -18.55 -25.14 56.57
CA GLY A 558 -18.04 -24.91 57.92
C GLY A 558 -16.66 -24.27 58.01
N GLY A 559 -16.29 -23.81 59.18
CA GLY A 559 -15.14 -22.95 59.46
C GLY A 559 -13.76 -23.62 59.51
N ASP A 560 -13.54 -24.77 58.90
CA ASP A 560 -12.24 -25.45 58.90
C ASP A 560 -11.20 -24.68 58.04
N VAL A 561 -10.54 -23.74 58.72
CA VAL A 561 -9.51 -22.86 58.12
C VAL A 561 -8.30 -23.69 57.66
N SER A 562 -7.93 -24.74 58.39
CA SER A 562 -6.76 -25.60 58.08
C SER A 562 -6.97 -26.38 56.78
N ARG A 563 -8.17 -26.94 56.61
CA ARG A 563 -8.53 -27.65 55.36
C ARG A 563 -8.58 -26.74 54.16
N LYS A 564 -9.15 -25.52 54.31
CA LYS A 564 -9.18 -24.49 53.25
C LYS A 564 -7.77 -24.11 52.84
N LYS A 565 -6.86 -23.86 53.81
CA LYS A 565 -5.47 -23.50 53.55
C LYS A 565 -4.74 -24.63 52.79
N LYS A 566 -4.88 -25.88 53.25
CA LYS A 566 -4.28 -27.05 52.62
C LYS A 566 -4.76 -27.29 51.20
N LEU A 567 -6.05 -27.07 50.89
CA LEU A 567 -6.61 -27.17 49.55
C LEU A 567 -6.08 -26.08 48.61
N LEU A 568 -5.93 -24.85 49.10
CA LEU A 568 -5.34 -23.74 48.35
C LEU A 568 -3.87 -23.96 48.04
N GLU A 569 -3.09 -24.49 49.03
CA GLU A 569 -1.68 -24.84 48.87
C GLU A 569 -1.51 -25.97 47.82
N LYS A 570 -2.35 -26.98 47.85
CA LYS A 570 -2.36 -28.07 46.88
C LYS A 570 -2.72 -27.59 45.47
N GLN A 571 -3.68 -26.67 45.38
CA GLN A 571 -4.02 -26.02 44.08
C GLN A 571 -2.85 -25.19 43.55
N LYS A 572 -2.16 -24.41 44.42
CA LYS A 572 -0.99 -23.62 44.08
C LYS A 572 0.18 -24.48 43.56
N ALA A 573 0.44 -25.61 44.24
CA ALA A 573 1.46 -26.56 43.83
C ALA A 573 1.12 -27.24 42.49
N GLY A 574 -0.15 -27.59 42.27
CA GLY A 574 -0.63 -28.13 40.98
C GLY A 574 -0.44 -27.17 39.83
N LYS A 575 -0.77 -25.88 40.02
CA LYS A 575 -0.56 -24.83 39.02
C LYS A 575 0.92 -24.62 38.68
N LYS A 576 1.80 -24.68 39.70
CA LYS A 576 3.24 -24.57 39.46
C LYS A 576 3.80 -25.71 38.63
N ARG A 577 3.29 -26.94 38.82
CA ARG A 577 3.66 -28.10 37.95
C ARG A 577 3.12 -27.96 36.53
N MET A 578 1.88 -27.52 36.36
CA MET A 578 1.31 -27.29 35.01
C MET A 578 2.08 -26.23 34.23
N LYS A 579 2.54 -25.16 34.91
CA LYS A 579 3.39 -24.14 34.28
C LYS A 579 4.71 -24.72 33.74
N GLN A 580 5.28 -25.75 34.41
CA GLN A 580 6.53 -26.39 34.00
C GLN A 580 6.37 -27.35 32.81
N VAL A 581 5.15 -27.79 32.54
CA VAL A 581 4.83 -28.80 31.50
C VAL A 581 4.09 -28.18 30.31
N GLY A 582 3.40 -27.06 30.50
CA GLY A 582 2.54 -26.45 29.46
C GLY A 582 3.21 -25.29 28.77
N ASN A 583 3.14 -25.28 27.43
CA ASN A 583 3.43 -24.09 26.63
C ASN A 583 2.27 -23.09 26.72
N VAL A 584 2.59 -21.80 26.64
CA VAL A 584 1.58 -20.73 26.63
C VAL A 584 1.05 -20.58 25.20
N GLU A 585 -0.26 -20.69 25.04
CA GLU A 585 -0.92 -20.35 23.78
C GLU A 585 -0.99 -18.82 23.62
N ILE A 586 -0.36 -18.32 22.57
CA ILE A 586 -0.35 -16.89 22.22
C ILE A 586 -1.24 -16.74 20.97
N PRO A 587 -2.37 -16.01 21.05
CA PRO A 587 -3.23 -15.80 19.90
C PRO A 587 -2.56 -14.88 18.88
N GLN A 588 -2.98 -14.99 17.62
CA GLN A 588 -2.42 -14.24 16.49
C GLN A 588 -2.48 -12.72 16.73
N GLU A 589 -3.56 -12.23 17.30
CA GLU A 589 -3.78 -10.80 17.57
C GLU A 589 -2.76 -10.22 18.55
N ALA A 590 -2.13 -11.05 19.40
CA ALA A 590 -1.12 -10.59 20.34
C ALA A 590 0.18 -10.15 19.65
N PHE A 591 0.50 -10.70 18.47
CA PHE A 591 1.68 -10.29 17.69
C PHE A 591 1.54 -8.90 17.08
N LEU A 592 0.30 -8.47 16.83
CA LEU A 592 -0.03 -7.13 16.35
C LEU A 592 -0.48 -6.18 17.49
N ALA A 593 -0.35 -6.59 18.75
CA ALA A 593 -0.79 -5.80 19.90
C ALA A 593 -0.13 -4.41 19.95
N VAL A 594 1.09 -4.27 19.43
CA VAL A 594 1.80 -2.99 19.35
C VAL A 594 1.07 -1.93 18.52
N LEU A 595 0.35 -2.35 17.47
CA LEU A 595 -0.41 -1.44 16.60
C LEU A 595 -1.66 -0.86 17.27
N ARG A 596 -2.06 -1.41 18.42
CA ARG A 596 -3.25 -1.02 19.17
C ARG A 596 -2.94 -0.36 20.51
N LEU A 597 -1.69 0.10 20.71
CA LEU A 597 -1.28 0.69 21.99
C LEU A 597 -1.85 2.09 22.20
N ASP A 598 -2.12 2.80 21.12
CA ASP A 598 -2.55 4.21 21.15
C ASP A 598 -4.03 4.37 20.70
N SER A 599 -4.77 3.25 20.54
CA SER A 599 -6.21 3.24 20.15
C SER A 599 -7.15 3.28 21.36
#